data_33680884aefad8e54d40a532b7ef8e5d
#
_entry.id   33680884aefad8e54d40a532b7ef8e5d
#
_cell.length_a   1.000
_cell.length_b   1.000
_cell.length_c   1.000
_cell.angle_alpha   90.00
_cell.angle_beta   90.00
_cell.angle_gamma   90.00
#
_symmetry.space_group_name_H-M   'P 1'
#
loop_
_entity.id
_entity.type
_entity.pdbx_description
1 polymer ?
#
loop_
_entity_poly.entity_id
_entity_poly.type
_entity_poly.pdbx_seq_one_letter_code
_entity_poly.pdbx_strand_id
1 'polypeptide(L)'
;MTEEVYQNLQKHLDQFPIGYPATKTGVEIRVLQHLFTPEEAEIAINLKLAYETLENIHKNIENHISLAELEIALDTMVSKGLINFKREGENKYYAIIPLVVGIYEYQVDKLTKEFIEDFEQYKDNEFALELLSTKNLQFRVIPLEQSLTPENLVASYDELRKIIENIEEDSIGLTKCICRQSKDLQGQPCSKTSERELCLYFGNTGRLFLDQGWARPINKDETLELLRKAEKDGLVLQSGNTKDPEFICCCCECCCGILSKAKDIPRPAQFLASNYYAEVDKELCTGCGTCLERCQMNALKLVNNISKVNLKRCIGCGLCVSTCPEEAIHLRKKETEVVPPSTVDDLYAEIAQIKEELRQKMKK
;
A
#
# COMPACT_ATOMS: atom_id res chain seq x y z
N MET A 1 -28.92 -18.25 -4.32
CA MET A 1 -28.67 -17.83 -2.92
C MET A 1 -27.15 -17.67 -2.65
N THR A 2 -26.33 -18.71 -2.81
CA THR A 2 -24.87 -18.61 -2.43
C THR A 2 -24.08 -17.62 -3.31
N GLU A 3 -24.34 -17.55 -4.61
CA GLU A 3 -23.63 -16.60 -5.50
C GLU A 3 -24.13 -15.16 -5.34
N GLU A 4 -25.41 -14.99 -5.06
CA GLU A 4 -26.05 -13.69 -4.89
C GLU A 4 -25.48 -12.89 -3.71
N VAL A 5 -25.13 -13.55 -2.60
CA VAL A 5 -24.51 -12.87 -1.44
C VAL A 5 -23.16 -12.28 -1.79
N TYR A 6 -22.33 -12.98 -2.56
CA TYR A 6 -21.04 -12.45 -3.01
C TYR A 6 -21.19 -11.31 -4.01
N GLN A 7 -22.21 -11.36 -4.89
CA GLN A 7 -22.52 -10.22 -5.77
C GLN A 7 -22.99 -8.99 -4.98
N ASN A 8 -23.72 -9.19 -3.89
CA ASN A 8 -24.13 -8.09 -3.01
C ASN A 8 -22.92 -7.54 -2.23
N LEU A 9 -22.03 -8.39 -1.73
CA LEU A 9 -20.78 -7.98 -1.09
C LEU A 9 -19.90 -7.20 -2.09
N GLN A 10 -19.76 -7.70 -3.33
CA GLN A 10 -19.04 -7.00 -4.39
C GLN A 10 -19.59 -5.57 -4.59
N LYS A 11 -20.91 -5.44 -4.76
CA LYS A 11 -21.56 -4.13 -4.93
C LYS A 11 -21.37 -3.21 -3.73
N HIS A 12 -21.37 -3.76 -2.51
CA HIS A 12 -21.12 -3.02 -1.30
C HIS A 12 -19.68 -2.48 -1.26
N LEU A 13 -18.71 -3.32 -1.53
CA LEU A 13 -17.29 -2.94 -1.58
C LEU A 13 -16.98 -1.93 -2.71
N ASP A 14 -17.71 -2.01 -3.84
CA ASP A 14 -17.53 -1.09 -4.97
C ASP A 14 -18.03 0.34 -4.71
N GLN A 15 -18.80 0.54 -3.64
CA GLN A 15 -19.26 1.87 -3.22
C GLN A 15 -18.18 2.68 -2.48
N PHE A 16 -17.14 2.02 -1.99
CA PHE A 16 -16.09 2.66 -1.20
C PHE A 16 -15.15 3.54 -2.04
N PRO A 17 -14.38 4.43 -1.40
CA PRO A 17 -13.39 5.26 -2.08
C PRO A 17 -12.42 4.45 -2.93
N ILE A 18 -11.98 3.29 -2.42
CA ILE A 18 -11.30 2.25 -3.19
C ILE A 18 -12.33 1.19 -3.50
N GLY A 19 -12.85 1.22 -4.72
CA GLY A 19 -13.91 0.33 -5.15
C GLY A 19 -13.44 -1.10 -5.42
N TYR A 20 -14.42 -1.95 -5.63
CA TYR A 20 -14.23 -3.36 -5.97
C TYR A 20 -15.00 -3.67 -7.27
N PRO A 21 -14.51 -3.19 -8.42
CA PRO A 21 -15.26 -3.24 -9.67
C PRO A 21 -15.56 -4.66 -10.14
N ALA A 22 -16.76 -4.85 -10.67
CA ALA A 22 -17.19 -6.09 -11.30
C ALA A 22 -16.42 -6.34 -12.59
N THR A 23 -16.17 -7.61 -12.92
CA THR A 23 -15.50 -8.04 -14.15
C THR A 23 -16.42 -8.82 -15.05
N LYS A 24 -16.05 -8.96 -16.33
CA LYS A 24 -16.78 -9.83 -17.27
C LYS A 24 -16.58 -11.32 -17.00
N THR A 25 -15.54 -11.68 -16.28
CA THR A 25 -15.17 -13.07 -16.01
C THR A 25 -15.67 -13.59 -14.68
N GLY A 26 -16.19 -12.71 -13.81
CA GLY A 26 -16.62 -13.04 -12.45
C GLY A 26 -15.47 -13.40 -11.52
N VAL A 27 -14.21 -13.06 -11.89
CA VAL A 27 -13.04 -13.38 -11.06
C VAL A 27 -13.08 -12.68 -9.71
N GLU A 28 -13.66 -11.48 -9.64
CA GLU A 28 -13.87 -10.74 -8.39
C GLU A 28 -14.74 -11.52 -7.40
N ILE A 29 -15.74 -12.25 -7.91
CA ILE A 29 -16.61 -13.09 -7.08
C ILE A 29 -15.81 -14.29 -6.54
N ARG A 30 -14.98 -14.94 -7.37
CA ARG A 30 -14.12 -16.05 -6.91
C ARG A 30 -13.12 -15.58 -5.85
N VAL A 31 -12.53 -14.38 -6.01
CA VAL A 31 -11.67 -13.79 -4.99
C VAL A 31 -12.41 -13.65 -3.65
N LEU A 32 -13.66 -13.18 -3.65
CA LEU A 32 -14.47 -13.11 -2.42
C LEU A 32 -14.80 -14.50 -1.85
N GLN A 33 -15.06 -15.49 -2.69
CA GLN A 33 -15.33 -16.86 -2.28
C GLN A 33 -14.13 -17.57 -1.63
N HIS A 34 -12.90 -17.20 -2.00
CA HIS A 34 -11.70 -17.66 -1.30
C HIS A 34 -11.58 -17.07 0.12
N LEU A 35 -12.11 -15.87 0.34
CA LEU A 35 -11.93 -15.09 1.56
C LEU A 35 -13.07 -15.31 2.56
N PHE A 36 -14.31 -15.16 2.12
CA PHE A 36 -15.50 -15.14 2.97
C PHE A 36 -16.31 -16.41 2.82
N THR A 37 -16.91 -16.91 3.91
CA THR A 37 -18.07 -17.81 3.82
C THR A 37 -19.32 -17.00 3.44
N PRO A 38 -20.41 -17.65 2.99
CA PRO A 38 -21.67 -16.94 2.69
C PRO A 38 -22.19 -16.13 3.89
N GLU A 39 -22.10 -16.68 5.10
CA GLU A 39 -22.54 -16.05 6.35
C GLU A 39 -21.67 -14.83 6.71
N GLU A 40 -20.35 -14.94 6.53
CA GLU A 40 -19.42 -13.81 6.72
C GLU A 40 -19.65 -12.71 5.68
N ALA A 41 -19.98 -13.07 4.44
CA ALA A 41 -20.32 -12.10 3.40
C ALA A 41 -21.63 -11.35 3.73
N GLU A 42 -22.65 -12.03 4.28
CA GLU A 42 -23.88 -11.39 4.77
C GLU A 42 -23.61 -10.40 5.91
N ILE A 43 -22.72 -10.71 6.84
CA ILE A 43 -22.29 -9.79 7.90
C ILE A 43 -21.53 -8.61 7.30
N ALA A 44 -20.56 -8.86 6.41
CA ALA A 44 -19.67 -7.86 5.83
C ALA A 44 -20.43 -6.76 5.05
N ILE A 45 -21.55 -7.09 4.40
CA ILE A 45 -22.42 -6.12 3.70
C ILE A 45 -22.96 -5.03 4.64
N ASN A 46 -23.04 -5.31 5.95
CA ASN A 46 -23.55 -4.38 6.95
C ASN A 46 -22.45 -3.55 7.64
N LEU A 47 -21.18 -3.78 7.30
CA LEU A 47 -20.04 -3.06 7.86
C LEU A 47 -19.72 -1.81 7.03
N LYS A 48 -19.23 -0.77 7.70
CA LYS A 48 -18.76 0.48 7.10
C LYS A 48 -17.24 0.58 7.18
N LEU A 49 -16.64 1.49 6.41
CA LEU A 49 -15.23 1.87 6.57
C LEU A 49 -14.97 2.57 7.91
N ALA A 50 -15.95 3.34 8.40
CA ALA A 50 -15.89 3.91 9.74
C ALA A 50 -16.05 2.81 10.79
N TYR A 51 -15.23 2.87 11.82
CA TYR A 51 -15.30 1.93 12.94
C TYR A 51 -16.63 2.06 13.70
N GLU A 52 -17.30 0.95 13.90
CA GLU A 52 -18.57 0.86 14.63
C GLU A 52 -18.46 -0.11 15.79
N THR A 53 -19.23 0.15 16.86
CA THR A 53 -19.37 -0.80 17.98
C THR A 53 -20.23 -1.99 17.58
N LEU A 54 -20.10 -3.10 18.34
CA LEU A 54 -20.86 -4.31 18.14
C LEU A 54 -22.39 -4.03 18.14
N GLU A 55 -22.87 -3.18 19.06
CA GLU A 55 -24.28 -2.84 19.20
C GLU A 55 -24.80 -2.06 17.99
N ASN A 56 -23.97 -1.19 17.40
CA ASN A 56 -24.36 -0.43 16.22
C ASN A 56 -24.42 -1.32 14.99
N ILE A 57 -23.48 -2.23 14.82
CA ILE A 57 -23.49 -3.23 13.74
C ILE A 57 -24.72 -4.13 13.88
N HIS A 58 -25.00 -4.64 15.08
CA HIS A 58 -26.14 -5.50 15.36
C HIS A 58 -27.48 -4.85 15.00
N LYS A 59 -27.64 -3.53 15.23
CA LYS A 59 -28.86 -2.80 14.84
C LYS A 59 -29.09 -2.74 13.32
N ASN A 60 -28.03 -2.84 12.54
CA ASN A 60 -28.10 -2.76 11.06
C ASN A 60 -28.33 -4.14 10.42
N ILE A 61 -28.12 -5.22 11.16
CA ILE A 61 -28.31 -6.59 10.66
C ILE A 61 -29.76 -7.01 10.89
N GLU A 62 -30.50 -7.23 9.79
CA GLU A 62 -31.92 -7.65 9.83
C GLU A 62 -32.10 -9.11 10.26
N ASN A 63 -31.03 -9.89 10.36
CA ASN A 63 -31.08 -11.32 10.71
C ASN A 63 -31.19 -11.51 12.22
N HIS A 64 -31.85 -12.61 12.63
CA HIS A 64 -32.08 -13.01 14.03
C HIS A 64 -30.79 -13.57 14.70
N ILE A 65 -29.63 -12.96 14.44
CA ILE A 65 -28.37 -13.31 15.13
C ILE A 65 -28.33 -12.62 16.48
N SER A 66 -27.97 -13.33 17.55
CA SER A 66 -27.77 -12.72 18.86
C SER A 66 -26.51 -11.88 18.89
N LEU A 67 -26.44 -10.92 19.82
CA LEU A 67 -25.25 -10.06 19.97
C LEU A 67 -23.99 -10.90 20.23
N ALA A 68 -24.09 -11.96 21.03
CA ALA A 68 -22.96 -12.85 21.33
C ALA A 68 -22.49 -13.65 20.09
N GLU A 69 -23.42 -14.15 19.29
CA GLU A 69 -23.07 -14.86 18.04
C GLU A 69 -22.42 -13.90 17.03
N LEU A 70 -22.92 -12.67 16.91
CA LEU A 70 -22.35 -11.64 16.06
C LEU A 70 -20.90 -11.29 16.51
N GLU A 71 -20.65 -11.14 17.81
CA GLU A 71 -19.32 -10.88 18.33
C GLU A 71 -18.33 -11.98 17.95
N ILE A 72 -18.74 -13.26 18.13
CA ILE A 72 -17.93 -14.42 17.75
C ILE A 72 -17.63 -14.42 16.25
N ALA A 73 -18.63 -14.12 15.42
CA ALA A 73 -18.45 -14.04 13.98
C ALA A 73 -17.49 -12.91 13.57
N LEU A 74 -17.67 -11.71 14.12
CA LEU A 74 -16.77 -10.58 13.85
C LEU A 74 -15.34 -10.84 14.31
N ASP A 75 -15.14 -11.38 15.52
CA ASP A 75 -13.80 -11.77 16.02
C ASP A 75 -13.16 -12.85 15.13
N THR A 76 -13.97 -13.79 14.61
CA THR A 76 -13.51 -14.78 13.62
C THR A 76 -13.09 -14.12 12.32
N MET A 77 -13.87 -13.18 11.79
CA MET A 77 -13.55 -12.43 10.57
C MET A 77 -12.27 -11.58 10.76
N VAL A 78 -12.06 -11.00 11.95
CA VAL A 78 -10.80 -10.31 12.31
C VAL A 78 -9.61 -11.30 12.23
N SER A 79 -9.73 -12.47 12.87
CA SER A 79 -8.64 -13.46 12.89
C SER A 79 -8.31 -14.02 11.49
N LYS A 80 -9.29 -14.07 10.59
CA LYS A 80 -9.11 -14.40 9.18
C LYS A 80 -8.48 -13.26 8.38
N GLY A 81 -8.50 -12.02 8.87
CA GLY A 81 -8.03 -10.83 8.17
C GLY A 81 -8.99 -10.32 7.10
N LEU A 82 -10.30 -10.42 7.34
CA LEU A 82 -11.36 -9.99 6.42
C LEU A 82 -11.86 -8.58 6.72
N ILE A 83 -11.73 -8.15 7.97
CA ILE A 83 -12.19 -6.87 8.48
C ILE A 83 -11.15 -6.25 9.42
N ASN A 84 -11.26 -4.95 9.59
CA ASN A 84 -10.39 -4.21 10.50
C ASN A 84 -10.98 -4.19 11.91
N PHE A 85 -10.09 -4.01 12.90
CA PHE A 85 -10.44 -4.04 14.30
C PHE A 85 -9.57 -3.05 15.09
N LYS A 86 -10.17 -2.39 16.08
CA LYS A 86 -9.42 -1.66 17.09
C LYS A 86 -10.08 -1.82 18.46
N ARG A 87 -9.30 -1.61 19.49
CA ARG A 87 -9.77 -1.61 20.88
C ARG A 87 -9.47 -0.26 21.53
N GLU A 88 -10.46 0.32 22.19
CA GLU A 88 -10.31 1.52 23.01
C GLU A 88 -10.83 1.22 24.44
N GLY A 89 -9.91 0.97 25.35
CA GLY A 89 -10.26 0.44 26.68
C GLY A 89 -10.89 -0.96 26.56
N GLU A 90 -12.12 -1.11 27.09
CA GLU A 90 -12.89 -2.36 26.99
C GLU A 90 -13.74 -2.46 25.71
N ASN A 91 -13.87 -1.37 24.98
CA ASN A 91 -14.73 -1.32 23.79
C ASN A 91 -14.03 -1.88 22.56
N LYS A 92 -14.75 -2.73 21.82
CA LYS A 92 -14.35 -3.28 20.53
C LYS A 92 -15.01 -2.49 19.38
N TYR A 93 -14.25 -2.20 18.34
CA TYR A 93 -14.73 -1.53 17.15
C TYR A 93 -14.29 -2.31 15.91
N TYR A 94 -15.20 -2.47 14.97
CA TYR A 94 -15.00 -3.22 13.73
C TYR A 94 -15.29 -2.33 12.52
N ALA A 95 -14.59 -2.58 11.42
CA ALA A 95 -14.79 -1.86 10.16
C ALA A 95 -14.48 -2.79 8.99
N ILE A 96 -15.19 -2.64 7.87
CA ILE A 96 -14.75 -3.24 6.61
C ILE A 96 -13.50 -2.50 6.09
N ILE A 97 -12.67 -3.19 5.32
CA ILE A 97 -11.49 -2.60 4.69
C ILE A 97 -11.48 -2.86 3.20
N PRO A 98 -10.82 -2.01 2.39
CA PRO A 98 -10.59 -2.27 0.97
C PRO A 98 -9.80 -3.56 0.73
N LEU A 99 -9.83 -4.05 -0.52
CA LEU A 99 -9.03 -5.22 -0.89
C LEU A 99 -7.51 -4.95 -0.74
N VAL A 100 -7.04 -3.77 -1.17
CA VAL A 100 -5.62 -3.34 -1.15
C VAL A 100 -5.57 -1.83 -0.80
N VAL A 101 -4.78 -1.34 0.15
CA VAL A 101 -4.09 -2.05 1.23
C VAL A 101 -5.13 -2.43 2.27
N GLY A 102 -5.22 -3.72 2.63
CA GLY A 102 -6.27 -4.19 3.53
C GLY A 102 -6.40 -5.71 3.50
N ILE A 103 -7.55 -6.24 3.03
CA ILE A 103 -7.84 -7.68 3.10
C ILE A 103 -6.69 -8.53 2.53
N TYR A 104 -6.11 -8.14 1.39
CA TYR A 104 -5.01 -8.89 0.77
C TYR A 104 -3.78 -8.96 1.69
N GLU A 105 -3.35 -7.83 2.23
CA GLU A 105 -2.17 -7.77 3.10
C GLU A 105 -2.36 -8.56 4.40
N TYR A 106 -3.60 -8.72 4.87
CA TYR A 106 -3.96 -9.50 6.06
C TYR A 106 -3.94 -11.02 5.80
N GLN A 107 -3.74 -11.45 4.53
CA GLN A 107 -3.60 -12.86 4.16
C GLN A 107 -2.14 -13.37 4.23
N VAL A 108 -1.25 -12.65 4.87
CA VAL A 108 0.13 -13.10 5.10
C VAL A 108 0.12 -14.49 5.75
N ASP A 109 0.95 -15.42 5.21
CA ASP A 109 1.01 -16.84 5.59
C ASP A 109 -0.28 -17.69 5.37
N LYS A 110 -1.32 -17.10 4.71
CA LYS A 110 -2.60 -17.79 4.41
C LYS A 110 -2.83 -17.97 2.91
N LEU A 111 -1.91 -17.49 2.05
CA LEU A 111 -2.06 -17.54 0.59
C LEU A 111 -2.09 -18.98 0.06
N THR A 112 -3.05 -19.28 -0.83
CA THR A 112 -3.08 -20.49 -1.65
C THR A 112 -2.76 -20.16 -3.10
N LYS A 113 -2.38 -21.16 -3.91
CA LYS A 113 -2.10 -20.95 -5.35
C LYS A 113 -3.35 -20.52 -6.09
N GLU A 114 -4.49 -21.11 -5.77
CA GLU A 114 -5.78 -20.84 -6.39
C GLU A 114 -6.22 -19.40 -6.11
N PHE A 115 -6.09 -18.93 -4.86
CA PHE A 115 -6.36 -17.53 -4.52
C PHE A 115 -5.44 -16.58 -5.27
N ILE A 116 -4.13 -16.89 -5.35
CA ILE A 116 -3.15 -16.05 -6.05
C ILE A 116 -3.49 -15.95 -7.54
N GLU A 117 -3.88 -17.04 -8.19
CA GLU A 117 -4.24 -17.05 -9.61
C GLU A 117 -5.44 -16.12 -9.90
N ASP A 118 -6.50 -16.24 -9.11
CA ASP A 118 -7.69 -15.37 -9.25
C ASP A 118 -7.36 -13.92 -8.85
N PHE A 119 -6.61 -13.69 -7.77
CA PHE A 119 -6.22 -12.36 -7.34
C PHE A 119 -5.33 -11.63 -8.37
N GLU A 120 -4.32 -12.30 -8.95
CA GLU A 120 -3.46 -11.73 -9.98
C GLU A 120 -4.28 -11.39 -11.23
N GLN A 121 -5.20 -12.27 -11.65
CA GLN A 121 -6.10 -11.99 -12.76
C GLN A 121 -6.97 -10.75 -12.48
N TYR A 122 -7.54 -10.62 -11.30
CA TYR A 122 -8.36 -9.47 -10.90
C TYR A 122 -7.54 -8.19 -10.80
N LYS A 123 -6.42 -8.26 -10.10
CA LYS A 123 -5.50 -7.12 -9.88
C LYS A 123 -4.98 -6.53 -11.18
N ASP A 124 -4.68 -7.37 -12.17
CA ASP A 124 -4.05 -6.95 -13.41
C ASP A 124 -5.01 -6.32 -14.42
N ASN A 125 -6.30 -6.43 -14.18
CA ASN A 125 -7.37 -5.94 -15.06
C ASN A 125 -8.16 -4.78 -14.42
N GLU A 126 -9.41 -5.02 -14.06
CA GLU A 126 -10.35 -3.98 -13.62
C GLU A 126 -9.90 -3.28 -12.34
N PHE A 127 -9.30 -4.01 -11.39
CA PHE A 127 -8.83 -3.41 -10.15
C PHE A 127 -7.63 -2.46 -10.37
N ALA A 128 -6.75 -2.76 -11.33
CA ALA A 128 -5.69 -1.83 -11.71
C ALA A 128 -6.26 -0.51 -12.25
N LEU A 129 -7.34 -0.58 -13.06
CA LEU A 129 -8.02 0.62 -13.57
C LEU A 129 -8.67 1.40 -12.42
N GLU A 130 -9.23 0.73 -11.43
CA GLU A 130 -9.80 1.36 -10.25
C GLU A 130 -8.74 2.16 -9.48
N LEU A 131 -7.59 1.56 -9.19
CA LEU A 131 -6.48 2.24 -8.50
C LEU A 131 -5.92 3.44 -9.27
N LEU A 132 -6.00 3.42 -10.60
CA LEU A 132 -5.51 4.47 -11.49
C LEU A 132 -6.58 5.54 -11.81
N SER A 133 -7.84 5.31 -11.46
CA SER A 133 -8.97 6.17 -11.86
C SER A 133 -9.04 7.50 -11.14
N THR A 134 -8.42 7.61 -9.96
CA THR A 134 -8.46 8.82 -9.14
C THR A 134 -7.17 9.63 -9.30
N LYS A 135 -7.29 10.95 -9.31
CA LYS A 135 -6.13 11.86 -9.32
C LYS A 135 -5.46 11.95 -7.94
N ASN A 136 -6.15 11.55 -6.89
CA ASN A 136 -5.56 11.51 -5.56
C ASN A 136 -4.78 10.21 -5.40
N LEU A 137 -3.48 10.35 -5.17
CA LEU A 137 -2.56 9.23 -5.12
C LEU A 137 -2.69 8.53 -3.77
N GLN A 138 -2.94 7.22 -3.80
CA GLN A 138 -3.08 6.41 -2.58
C GLN A 138 -1.73 6.08 -1.96
N PHE A 139 -0.68 6.05 -2.76
CA PHE A 139 0.67 5.68 -2.35
C PHE A 139 1.65 6.83 -2.56
N ARG A 140 2.58 6.95 -1.63
CA ARG A 140 3.72 7.85 -1.78
C ARG A 140 5.03 7.10 -1.67
N VAL A 141 6.05 7.66 -2.30
CA VAL A 141 7.43 7.23 -2.17
C VAL A 141 8.11 8.10 -1.13
N ILE A 142 8.66 7.47 -0.11
CA ILE A 142 9.50 8.13 0.87
C ILE A 142 10.93 8.17 0.30
N PRO A 143 11.55 9.34 0.14
CA PRO A 143 12.94 9.43 -0.33
C PRO A 143 13.89 8.82 0.71
N LEU A 144 14.97 8.20 0.22
CA LEU A 144 16.00 7.66 1.09
C LEU A 144 16.70 8.77 1.86
N GLU A 145 16.94 8.58 3.17
CA GLU A 145 17.51 9.57 4.07
C GLU A 145 18.86 10.11 3.54
N GLN A 146 19.73 9.22 3.06
CA GLN A 146 21.04 9.59 2.53
C GLN A 146 21.00 10.40 1.21
N SER A 147 19.86 10.42 0.54
CA SER A 147 19.69 11.18 -0.71
C SER A 147 19.19 12.62 -0.50
N LEU A 148 18.85 12.97 0.75
CA LEU A 148 18.37 14.29 1.12
C LEU A 148 19.53 15.16 1.60
N THR A 149 19.60 16.39 1.10
CA THR A 149 20.59 17.38 1.54
C THR A 149 19.97 18.42 2.46
N PRO A 150 20.73 19.08 3.34
CA PRO A 150 20.20 20.11 4.25
C PRO A 150 19.50 21.27 3.54
N GLU A 151 19.85 21.55 2.29
CA GLU A 151 19.22 22.61 1.46
C GLU A 151 17.82 22.23 1.01
N ASN A 152 17.50 20.94 0.97
CA ASN A 152 16.14 20.48 0.74
C ASN A 152 15.35 20.64 2.04
N LEU A 153 14.59 21.72 2.20
CA LEU A 153 13.63 21.87 3.31
C LEU A 153 12.64 20.69 3.30
N VAL A 154 13.02 19.63 4.02
CA VAL A 154 12.27 18.36 4.02
C VAL A 154 11.11 18.49 5.00
N ALA A 155 9.89 18.25 4.51
CA ALA A 155 8.73 18.16 5.39
C ALA A 155 8.81 16.88 6.24
N SER A 156 8.30 16.91 7.47
CA SER A 156 8.39 15.77 8.40
C SER A 156 7.79 14.48 7.85
N TYR A 157 6.77 14.57 7.02
CA TYR A 157 6.14 13.43 6.35
C TYR A 157 6.94 12.86 5.15
N ASP A 158 8.02 13.50 4.75
CA ASP A 158 9.00 13.00 3.75
C ASP A 158 10.34 12.61 4.40
N GLU A 159 10.52 12.87 5.68
CA GLU A 159 11.76 12.55 6.42
C GLU A 159 11.57 11.26 7.21
N LEU A 160 12.16 10.17 6.69
CA LEU A 160 12.00 8.82 7.23
C LEU A 160 12.23 8.74 8.75
N ARG A 161 13.31 9.37 9.23
CA ARG A 161 13.64 9.37 10.66
C ARG A 161 12.54 10.03 11.50
N LYS A 162 12.02 11.18 11.10
CA LYS A 162 10.92 11.87 11.80
C LYS A 162 9.62 11.08 11.78
N ILE A 163 9.34 10.41 10.65
CA ILE A 163 8.19 9.50 10.58
C ILE A 163 8.32 8.44 11.69
N ILE A 164 9.47 7.75 11.76
CA ILE A 164 9.67 6.68 12.75
C ILE A 164 9.73 7.22 14.19
N GLU A 165 10.34 8.38 14.43
CA GLU A 165 10.40 9.02 15.75
C GLU A 165 8.99 9.35 16.31
N ASN A 166 8.06 9.73 15.45
CA ASN A 166 6.69 10.07 15.84
C ASN A 166 5.78 8.86 16.08
N ILE A 167 6.17 7.66 15.65
CA ILE A 167 5.37 6.44 15.85
C ILE A 167 5.50 5.95 17.31
N GLU A 168 4.39 5.48 17.88
CA GLU A 168 4.38 4.81 19.18
C GLU A 168 5.07 3.44 19.05
N GLU A 169 6.13 3.22 19.81
CA GLU A 169 7.03 2.06 19.65
C GLU A 169 6.31 0.73 19.89
N ASP A 170 5.36 0.67 20.80
CA ASP A 170 4.54 -0.51 21.08
C ASP A 170 3.57 -0.89 19.97
N SER A 171 3.45 -0.04 18.95
CA SER A 171 2.61 -0.25 17.77
C SER A 171 3.38 -0.68 16.52
N ILE A 172 4.70 -0.87 16.60
CA ILE A 172 5.53 -1.22 15.43
C ILE A 172 5.53 -2.73 15.25
N GLY A 173 4.88 -3.19 14.18
CA GLY A 173 4.86 -4.59 13.76
C GLY A 173 5.65 -4.81 12.48
N LEU A 174 6.58 -5.78 12.48
CA LEU A 174 7.30 -6.24 11.30
C LEU A 174 6.76 -7.59 10.83
N THR A 175 6.40 -7.68 9.56
CA THR A 175 5.87 -8.91 8.97
C THR A 175 6.49 -9.21 7.61
N LYS A 176 6.23 -10.43 7.13
CA LYS A 176 6.62 -10.85 5.78
C LYS A 176 5.91 -10.02 4.71
N CYS A 177 6.62 -9.70 3.66
CA CYS A 177 6.04 -9.03 2.49
C CYS A 177 5.16 -10.01 1.71
N ILE A 178 3.84 -9.79 1.72
CA ILE A 178 2.87 -10.67 1.04
C ILE A 178 3.10 -10.73 -0.48
N CYS A 179 3.51 -9.61 -1.11
CA CYS A 179 3.82 -9.60 -2.53
C CYS A 179 4.99 -10.55 -2.88
N ARG A 180 6.02 -10.63 -2.01
CA ARG A 180 7.13 -11.58 -2.19
C ARG A 180 6.68 -13.01 -1.92
N GLN A 181 5.86 -13.22 -0.89
CA GLN A 181 5.30 -14.53 -0.58
C GLN A 181 4.46 -15.04 -1.75
N SER A 182 3.61 -14.20 -2.35
CA SER A 182 2.87 -14.54 -3.56
C SER A 182 3.79 -14.96 -4.71
N LYS A 183 4.88 -14.19 -4.96
CA LYS A 183 5.85 -14.53 -6.02
C LYS A 183 6.64 -15.80 -5.73
N ASP A 184 7.00 -16.06 -4.48
CA ASP A 184 7.64 -17.32 -4.08
C ASP A 184 6.75 -18.53 -4.36
N LEU A 185 5.45 -18.46 -4.04
CA LEU A 185 4.46 -19.51 -4.31
C LEU A 185 4.24 -19.74 -5.82
N GLN A 186 4.45 -18.70 -6.64
CA GLN A 186 4.43 -18.80 -8.10
C GLN A 186 5.75 -19.34 -8.70
N GLY A 187 6.77 -19.62 -7.89
CA GLY A 187 8.10 -20.02 -8.36
C GLY A 187 8.91 -18.89 -9.00
N GLN A 188 8.59 -17.64 -8.70
CA GLN A 188 9.23 -16.42 -9.20
C GLN A 188 9.84 -15.61 -8.03
N PRO A 189 10.84 -16.10 -7.33
CA PRO A 189 11.39 -15.46 -6.14
C PRO A 189 11.97 -14.07 -6.45
N CYS A 190 11.98 -13.20 -5.44
CA CYS A 190 12.51 -11.85 -5.56
C CYS A 190 13.96 -11.84 -6.06
N SER A 191 14.25 -11.06 -7.11
CA SER A 191 15.59 -10.93 -7.68
C SER A 191 16.47 -9.88 -6.97
N LYS A 192 15.89 -9.06 -6.08
CA LYS A 192 16.60 -7.94 -5.42
C LYS A 192 17.12 -8.33 -4.03
N THR A 193 16.39 -9.14 -3.30
CA THR A 193 16.76 -9.54 -1.93
C THR A 193 16.18 -10.91 -1.58
N SER A 194 16.87 -11.64 -0.72
CA SER A 194 16.36 -12.87 -0.08
C SER A 194 15.53 -12.58 1.16
N GLU A 195 15.53 -11.34 1.65
CA GLU A 195 14.77 -10.94 2.83
C GLU A 195 13.26 -11.01 2.57
N ARG A 196 12.50 -11.44 3.58
CA ARG A 196 11.04 -11.54 3.49
C ARG A 196 10.31 -10.65 4.49
N GLU A 197 10.86 -10.40 5.66
CA GLU A 197 10.30 -9.45 6.65
C GLU A 197 10.63 -8.02 6.23
N LEU A 198 9.75 -7.42 5.42
CA LEU A 198 9.97 -6.13 4.77
C LEU A 198 8.70 -5.27 4.71
N CYS A 199 7.66 -5.64 5.46
CA CYS A 199 6.45 -4.85 5.64
C CYS A 199 6.33 -4.42 7.10
N LEU A 200 6.28 -3.11 7.33
CA LEU A 200 6.12 -2.47 8.63
C LEU A 200 4.71 -1.93 8.75
N TYR A 201 4.06 -2.19 9.88
CA TYR A 201 2.76 -1.62 10.23
C TYR A 201 2.84 -0.85 11.53
N PHE A 202 2.03 0.22 11.65
CA PHE A 202 2.08 1.18 12.75
C PHE A 202 0.67 1.49 13.28
N GLY A 203 0.62 2.11 14.46
CA GLY A 203 -0.62 2.58 15.06
C GLY A 203 -1.63 1.46 15.28
N ASN A 204 -2.91 1.69 14.98
CA ASN A 204 -3.96 0.68 15.17
C ASN A 204 -3.74 -0.55 14.29
N THR A 205 -3.33 -0.37 13.04
CA THR A 205 -3.02 -1.48 12.13
C THR A 205 -1.82 -2.29 12.63
N GLY A 206 -0.78 -1.64 13.13
CA GLY A 206 0.37 -2.33 13.74
C GLY A 206 -0.03 -3.15 14.96
N ARG A 207 -0.82 -2.59 15.87
CA ARG A 207 -1.36 -3.32 17.05
C ARG A 207 -2.21 -4.51 16.63
N LEU A 208 -3.09 -4.34 15.63
CA LEU A 208 -3.87 -5.45 15.11
C LEU A 208 -2.98 -6.60 14.62
N PHE A 209 -1.94 -6.30 13.84
CA PHE A 209 -1.01 -7.32 13.34
C PHE A 209 -0.25 -8.02 14.47
N LEU A 210 0.12 -7.30 15.53
CA LEU A 210 0.77 -7.85 16.72
C LEU A 210 -0.19 -8.74 17.52
N ASP A 211 -1.41 -8.28 17.77
CA ASP A 211 -2.44 -9.01 18.53
C ASP A 211 -2.86 -10.31 17.82
N GLN A 212 -2.92 -10.30 16.49
CA GLN A 212 -3.25 -11.49 15.69
C GLN A 212 -2.04 -12.41 15.45
N GLY A 213 -0.84 -12.04 15.89
CA GLY A 213 0.38 -12.81 15.65
C GLY A 213 0.83 -12.83 14.18
N TRP A 214 0.37 -11.88 13.35
CA TRP A 214 0.77 -11.74 11.95
C TRP A 214 2.08 -10.97 11.80
N ALA A 215 2.48 -10.23 12.81
CA ALA A 215 3.73 -9.48 12.89
C ALA A 215 4.45 -9.76 14.21
N ARG A 216 5.77 -9.59 14.21
CA ARG A 216 6.55 -9.51 15.43
C ARG A 216 6.81 -8.05 15.82
N PRO A 217 6.91 -7.74 17.13
CA PRO A 217 7.29 -6.40 17.55
C PRO A 217 8.76 -6.11 17.22
N ILE A 218 9.03 -4.86 16.86
CA ILE A 218 10.40 -4.33 16.73
C ILE A 218 10.45 -2.92 17.30
N ASN A 219 11.64 -2.48 17.74
CA ASN A 219 11.86 -1.12 18.21
C ASN A 219 12.24 -0.16 17.07
N LYS A 220 12.32 1.14 17.37
CA LYS A 220 12.65 2.18 16.39
C LYS A 220 14.04 2.02 15.79
N ASP A 221 15.05 1.61 16.59
CA ASP A 221 16.42 1.42 16.12
C ASP A 221 16.51 0.25 15.13
N GLU A 222 15.88 -0.89 15.46
CA GLU A 222 15.77 -2.05 14.56
C GLU A 222 15.03 -1.68 13.27
N THR A 223 13.97 -0.87 13.37
CA THR A 223 13.22 -0.36 12.22
C THR A 223 14.12 0.46 11.29
N LEU A 224 14.89 1.40 11.82
CA LEU A 224 15.80 2.22 11.02
C LEU A 224 16.94 1.39 10.41
N GLU A 225 17.44 0.37 11.10
CA GLU A 225 18.44 -0.54 10.55
C GLU A 225 17.88 -1.39 9.41
N LEU A 226 16.66 -1.92 9.55
CA LEU A 226 15.95 -2.64 8.49
C LEU A 226 15.80 -1.77 7.23
N LEU A 227 15.40 -0.51 7.40
CA LEU A 227 15.19 0.41 6.29
C LEU A 227 16.51 0.78 5.59
N ARG A 228 17.61 0.91 6.32
CA ARG A 228 18.96 1.08 5.73
C ARG A 228 19.41 -0.17 4.95
N LYS A 229 19.09 -1.37 5.46
CA LYS A 229 19.38 -2.62 4.73
C LYS A 229 18.54 -2.69 3.45
N ALA A 230 17.27 -2.35 3.52
CA ALA A 230 16.38 -2.28 2.36
C ALA A 230 16.91 -1.31 1.28
N GLU A 231 17.45 -0.16 1.69
CA GLU A 231 18.14 0.77 0.80
C GLU A 231 19.33 0.10 0.09
N LYS A 232 20.22 -0.57 0.83
CA LYS A 232 21.37 -1.27 0.24
C LYS A 232 20.94 -2.33 -0.78
N ASP A 233 19.85 -3.04 -0.51
CA ASP A 233 19.26 -4.02 -1.43
C ASP A 233 18.54 -3.37 -2.63
N GLY A 234 18.43 -2.05 -2.68
CA GLY A 234 17.80 -1.29 -3.76
C GLY A 234 16.28 -1.29 -3.72
N LEU A 235 15.71 -1.36 -2.56
CA LEU A 235 14.27 -1.35 -2.39
C LEU A 235 13.74 0.09 -2.27
N VAL A 236 12.58 0.33 -2.88
CA VAL A 236 11.86 1.61 -2.80
C VAL A 236 10.98 1.59 -1.57
N LEU A 237 11.08 2.63 -0.74
CA LEU A 237 10.19 2.80 0.40
C LEU A 237 8.88 3.41 -0.04
N GLN A 238 7.77 2.73 0.23
CA GLN A 238 6.41 3.18 -0.07
C GLN A 238 5.55 3.19 1.20
N SER A 239 4.68 4.18 1.30
CA SER A 239 3.67 4.28 2.35
C SER A 239 2.31 4.67 1.77
N GLY A 240 1.26 4.66 2.59
CA GLY A 240 0.03 5.39 2.31
C GLY A 240 0.33 6.89 2.14
N ASN A 241 -0.42 7.56 1.29
CA ASN A 241 -0.24 9.00 1.03
C ASN A 241 -0.89 9.84 2.14
N THR A 242 -0.39 9.69 3.37
CA THR A 242 -0.83 10.41 4.57
C THR A 242 0.37 10.97 5.33
N LYS A 243 0.13 11.97 6.20
CA LYS A 243 1.20 12.51 7.07
C LYS A 243 1.60 11.50 8.13
N ASP A 244 0.60 10.78 8.67
CA ASP A 244 0.78 9.73 9.66
C ASP A 244 0.54 8.37 8.97
N PRO A 245 1.58 7.74 8.41
CA PRO A 245 1.43 6.49 7.68
C PRO A 245 1.17 5.33 8.63
N GLU A 246 0.22 4.46 8.27
CA GLU A 246 -0.04 3.22 8.99
C GLU A 246 0.88 2.06 8.58
N PHE A 247 1.65 2.25 7.50
CA PHE A 247 2.60 1.25 7.02
C PHE A 247 3.77 1.86 6.24
N ILE A 248 4.90 1.14 6.22
CA ILE A 248 6.00 1.34 5.27
C ILE A 248 6.35 -0.01 4.66
N CYS A 249 6.31 -0.08 3.33
CA CYS A 249 6.71 -1.25 2.54
C CYS A 249 8.06 -1.01 1.87
N CYS A 250 8.96 -2.00 1.93
CA CYS A 250 10.23 -2.00 1.19
C CYS A 250 10.05 -2.75 -0.15
N CYS A 251 9.77 -2.03 -1.21
CA CYS A 251 9.23 -2.54 -2.47
C CYS A 251 10.27 -2.73 -3.58
N CYS A 252 9.98 -3.64 -4.50
CA CYS A 252 10.75 -3.82 -5.74
C CYS A 252 9.82 -4.04 -6.94
N GLU A 253 10.30 -3.65 -8.12
CA GLU A 253 9.55 -3.80 -9.37
C GLU A 253 9.26 -5.25 -9.75
N CYS A 254 10.02 -6.22 -9.23
CA CYS A 254 9.85 -7.63 -9.56
C CYS A 254 8.75 -8.33 -8.76
N CYS A 255 8.35 -7.79 -7.59
CA CYS A 255 7.38 -8.44 -6.71
C CYS A 255 6.16 -7.57 -6.38
N CYS A 256 6.38 -6.27 -6.10
CA CYS A 256 5.33 -5.38 -5.64
C CYS A 256 4.30 -5.12 -6.75
N GLY A 257 3.02 -5.45 -6.50
CA GLY A 257 1.94 -5.24 -7.46
C GLY A 257 1.79 -3.78 -7.91
N ILE A 258 2.01 -2.83 -7.01
CA ILE A 258 1.94 -1.39 -7.32
C ILE A 258 3.15 -0.94 -8.15
N LEU A 259 4.37 -1.28 -7.71
CA LEU A 259 5.59 -0.82 -8.37
C LEU A 259 5.80 -1.46 -9.76
N SER A 260 5.48 -2.75 -9.91
CA SER A 260 5.56 -3.44 -11.20
C SER A 260 4.63 -2.79 -12.22
N LYS A 261 3.37 -2.54 -11.86
CA LYS A 261 2.41 -1.87 -12.74
C LYS A 261 2.80 -0.41 -13.02
N ALA A 262 3.30 0.32 -12.02
CA ALA A 262 3.83 1.66 -12.24
C ALA A 262 4.99 1.68 -13.24
N LYS A 263 5.87 0.66 -13.22
CA LYS A 263 6.98 0.55 -14.18
C LYS A 263 6.50 0.38 -15.63
N ASP A 264 5.39 -0.34 -15.83
CA ASP A 264 4.87 -0.67 -17.18
C ASP A 264 4.16 0.51 -17.86
N ILE A 265 3.69 1.49 -17.09
CA ILE A 265 3.02 2.66 -17.66
C ILE A 265 4.02 3.73 -18.12
N PRO A 266 3.64 4.58 -19.12
CA PRO A 266 4.54 5.61 -19.68
C PRO A 266 4.95 6.70 -18.67
N ARG A 267 4.13 6.97 -17.66
CA ARG A 267 4.30 8.09 -16.69
C ARG A 267 4.11 7.65 -15.24
N PRO A 268 4.94 6.75 -14.70
CA PRO A 268 4.80 6.26 -13.33
C PRO A 268 4.83 7.38 -12.26
N ALA A 269 5.53 8.48 -12.52
CA ALA A 269 5.57 9.63 -11.63
C ALA A 269 4.21 10.34 -11.41
N GLN A 270 3.18 9.98 -12.17
CA GLN A 270 1.81 10.46 -11.98
C GLN A 270 0.96 9.56 -11.07
N PHE A 271 1.45 8.36 -10.72
CA PHE A 271 0.71 7.36 -9.93
C PHE A 271 1.29 7.15 -8.53
N LEU A 272 2.48 7.71 -8.27
CA LEU A 272 3.13 7.64 -6.97
C LEU A 272 3.42 9.06 -6.51
N ALA A 273 2.85 9.46 -5.37
CA ALA A 273 3.11 10.76 -4.79
C ALA A 273 4.59 10.86 -4.41
N SER A 274 5.24 11.93 -4.80
CA SER A 274 6.60 12.27 -4.39
C SER A 274 6.85 13.75 -4.60
N ASN A 275 7.50 14.38 -3.65
CA ASN A 275 7.88 15.78 -3.72
C ASN A 275 9.27 15.99 -4.32
N TYR A 276 9.93 14.91 -4.78
CA TYR A 276 11.31 14.93 -5.25
C TYR A 276 11.46 14.32 -6.64
N TYR A 277 12.56 14.67 -7.29
CA TYR A 277 13.07 14.03 -8.50
C TYR A 277 14.60 14.03 -8.48
N ALA A 278 15.23 13.13 -9.23
CA ALA A 278 16.68 13.09 -9.37
C ALA A 278 17.14 14.09 -10.45
N GLU A 279 18.23 14.79 -10.17
CA GLU A 279 18.96 15.66 -11.10
C GLU A 279 20.40 15.19 -11.20
N VAL A 280 20.98 15.29 -12.39
CA VAL A 280 22.36 14.87 -12.67
C VAL A 280 23.22 16.10 -12.94
N ASP A 281 24.30 16.25 -12.16
CA ASP A 281 25.38 17.17 -12.47
C ASP A 281 26.20 16.60 -13.64
N LYS A 282 26.17 17.30 -14.75
CA LYS A 282 26.81 16.87 -16.01
C LYS A 282 28.33 16.98 -15.95
N GLU A 283 28.87 17.84 -15.09
CA GLU A 283 30.31 18.07 -14.95
C GLU A 283 30.96 16.97 -14.12
N LEU A 284 30.22 16.42 -13.14
CA LEU A 284 30.68 15.34 -12.30
C LEU A 284 30.38 13.94 -12.89
N CYS A 285 29.41 13.83 -13.80
CA CYS A 285 28.97 12.54 -14.32
C CYS A 285 29.99 11.91 -15.27
N THR A 286 30.58 10.77 -14.88
CA THR A 286 31.53 9.99 -15.70
C THR A 286 30.85 9.00 -16.66
N GLY A 287 29.52 8.86 -16.61
CA GLY A 287 28.78 7.92 -17.47
C GLY A 287 28.95 6.45 -17.09
N CYS A 288 29.32 6.13 -15.88
CA CYS A 288 29.59 4.75 -15.40
C CYS A 288 28.38 3.80 -15.47
N GLY A 289 27.13 4.33 -15.52
CA GLY A 289 25.90 3.53 -15.68
C GLY A 289 25.31 2.94 -14.40
N THR A 290 25.98 2.99 -13.24
CA THR A 290 25.51 2.41 -11.96
C THR A 290 24.08 2.86 -11.60
N CYS A 291 23.76 4.13 -11.82
CA CYS A 291 22.44 4.68 -11.57
C CYS A 291 21.31 4.08 -12.44
N LEU A 292 21.64 3.58 -13.65
CA LEU A 292 20.67 2.94 -14.54
C LEU A 292 20.27 1.57 -13.99
N GLU A 293 21.24 0.78 -13.53
CA GLU A 293 21.00 -0.55 -12.95
C GLU A 293 20.20 -0.46 -11.65
N ARG A 294 20.41 0.62 -10.91
CA ARG A 294 19.73 0.87 -9.64
C ARG A 294 18.29 1.36 -9.80
N CYS A 295 17.95 1.96 -10.95
CA CYS A 295 16.66 2.59 -11.18
C CYS A 295 15.56 1.59 -11.50
N GLN A 296 14.68 1.32 -10.57
CA GLN A 296 13.55 0.39 -10.76
C GLN A 296 12.47 0.88 -11.74
N MET A 297 12.45 2.19 -12.05
CA MET A 297 11.46 2.80 -12.97
C MET A 297 11.98 3.02 -14.38
N ASN A 298 13.22 2.59 -14.70
CA ASN A 298 13.87 2.90 -15.98
C ASN A 298 13.82 4.40 -16.32
N ALA A 299 14.01 5.24 -15.30
CA ALA A 299 13.95 6.70 -15.44
C ALA A 299 15.26 7.32 -15.92
N LEU A 300 16.35 6.56 -16.00
CA LEU A 300 17.67 7.03 -16.35
C LEU A 300 18.15 6.37 -17.65
N LYS A 301 18.88 7.13 -18.46
CA LYS A 301 19.56 6.64 -19.67
C LYS A 301 20.85 7.40 -19.91
N LEU A 302 21.85 6.77 -20.53
CA LEU A 302 23.04 7.45 -21.01
C LEU A 302 22.79 8.14 -22.35
N VAL A 303 23.20 9.41 -22.45
CA VAL A 303 23.20 10.19 -23.67
C VAL A 303 24.54 10.93 -23.75
N ASN A 304 25.37 10.62 -24.74
CA ASN A 304 26.72 11.16 -24.89
C ASN A 304 27.57 10.95 -23.61
N ASN A 305 27.55 9.75 -23.06
CA ASN A 305 28.25 9.37 -21.82
C ASN A 305 27.84 10.15 -20.54
N ILE A 306 26.69 10.81 -20.55
CA ILE A 306 26.14 11.50 -19.39
C ILE A 306 24.78 10.91 -19.08
N SER A 307 24.50 10.61 -17.82
CA SER A 307 23.19 10.14 -17.40
C SER A 307 22.14 11.26 -17.51
N LYS A 308 20.98 10.93 -18.06
CA LYS A 308 19.83 11.84 -18.16
C LYS A 308 18.59 11.23 -17.51
N VAL A 309 17.89 12.05 -16.71
CA VAL A 309 16.68 11.66 -16.01
C VAL A 309 15.44 11.95 -16.86
N ASN A 310 14.57 10.98 -17.00
CA ASN A 310 13.22 11.17 -17.49
C ASN A 310 12.27 11.47 -16.34
N LEU A 311 11.93 12.74 -16.16
CA LEU A 311 11.08 13.24 -15.06
C LEU A 311 9.66 12.63 -15.06
N LYS A 312 9.15 12.16 -16.21
CA LYS A 312 7.86 11.47 -16.28
C LYS A 312 7.92 10.08 -15.65
N ARG A 313 9.12 9.51 -15.54
CA ARG A 313 9.36 8.19 -14.95
C ARG A 313 9.99 8.23 -13.55
N CYS A 314 10.66 9.34 -13.20
CA CYS A 314 11.34 9.48 -11.91
C CYS A 314 10.34 9.65 -10.77
N ILE A 315 10.33 8.69 -9.84
CA ILE A 315 9.47 8.69 -8.65
C ILE A 315 10.14 9.29 -7.40
N GLY A 316 11.35 9.85 -7.53
CA GLY A 316 12.03 10.56 -6.44
C GLY A 316 12.49 9.68 -5.27
N CYS A 317 12.69 8.38 -5.47
CA CYS A 317 13.05 7.44 -4.39
C CYS A 317 14.47 7.60 -3.84
N GLY A 318 15.41 8.23 -4.57
CA GLY A 318 16.79 8.47 -4.13
C GLY A 318 17.78 7.32 -4.37
N LEU A 319 17.34 6.13 -4.81
CA LEU A 319 18.22 4.96 -5.00
C LEU A 319 19.44 5.21 -5.91
N CYS A 320 19.30 6.06 -6.92
CA CYS A 320 20.40 6.42 -7.81
C CYS A 320 21.38 7.42 -7.18
N VAL A 321 20.94 8.17 -6.17
CA VAL A 321 21.79 9.14 -5.45
C VAL A 321 22.78 8.41 -4.56
N SER A 322 22.30 7.56 -3.66
CA SER A 322 23.12 6.83 -2.69
C SER A 322 24.13 5.85 -3.31
N THR A 323 24.00 5.56 -4.61
CA THR A 323 24.91 4.63 -5.32
C THR A 323 25.81 5.31 -6.34
N CYS A 324 25.73 6.63 -6.50
CA CYS A 324 26.58 7.35 -7.45
C CYS A 324 28.00 7.50 -6.89
N PRO A 325 29.04 6.86 -7.48
CA PRO A 325 30.40 6.93 -6.95
C PRO A 325 31.03 8.33 -7.07
N GLU A 326 30.52 9.15 -8.00
CA GLU A 326 30.98 10.52 -8.27
C GLU A 326 30.12 11.58 -7.60
N GLU A 327 29.15 11.18 -6.76
CA GLU A 327 28.17 12.09 -6.14
C GLU A 327 27.49 13.05 -7.15
N ALA A 328 27.42 12.63 -8.42
CA ALA A 328 26.91 13.45 -9.52
C ALA A 328 25.37 13.49 -9.60
N ILE A 329 24.65 12.82 -8.69
CA ILE A 329 23.18 12.77 -8.70
C ILE A 329 22.66 13.26 -7.36
N HIS A 330 21.70 14.18 -7.41
CA HIS A 330 21.04 14.74 -6.23
C HIS A 330 19.53 14.65 -6.33
N LEU A 331 18.82 14.58 -5.20
CA LEU A 331 17.39 14.82 -5.18
C LEU A 331 17.13 16.32 -5.15
N ARG A 332 16.17 16.75 -5.98
CA ARG A 332 15.64 18.12 -5.99
C ARG A 332 14.17 18.10 -5.59
N LYS A 333 13.76 19.06 -4.76
CA LYS A 333 12.36 19.27 -4.42
C LYS A 333 11.62 19.84 -5.64
N LYS A 334 10.40 19.35 -5.91
CA LYS A 334 9.53 19.86 -6.96
C LYS A 334 9.02 21.24 -6.57
N GLU A 335 8.78 22.11 -7.55
CA GLU A 335 8.20 23.44 -7.33
C GLU A 335 6.79 23.36 -6.71
N THR A 336 6.00 22.37 -7.15
CA THR A 336 4.67 22.11 -6.58
C THR A 336 4.78 20.97 -5.60
N GLU A 337 4.55 21.27 -4.33
CA GLU A 337 4.52 20.29 -3.25
C GLU A 337 3.14 19.62 -3.16
N VAL A 338 3.13 18.29 -3.08
CA VAL A 338 1.94 17.51 -2.76
C VAL A 338 1.94 17.27 -1.26
N VAL A 339 1.15 18.06 -0.54
CA VAL A 339 0.92 17.88 0.90
C VAL A 339 -0.10 16.75 1.08
N PRO A 340 0.26 15.64 1.75
CA PRO A 340 -0.69 14.55 1.95
C PRO A 340 -1.76 14.92 2.99
N PRO A 341 -2.95 14.30 2.93
CA PRO A 341 -3.93 14.34 4.00
C PRO A 341 -3.33 13.90 5.35
N SER A 342 -3.97 14.28 6.45
CA SER A 342 -3.43 13.91 7.77
C SER A 342 -3.57 12.43 8.05
N THR A 343 -4.76 11.87 7.80
CA THR A 343 -5.12 10.49 8.12
C THR A 343 -5.58 9.70 6.89
N VAL A 344 -5.75 8.40 7.02
CA VAL A 344 -6.33 7.53 5.99
C VAL A 344 -7.81 7.90 5.75
N ASP A 345 -8.54 8.26 6.80
CA ASP A 345 -9.94 8.69 6.67
C ASP A 345 -10.05 9.98 5.84
N ASP A 346 -9.15 10.97 6.07
CA ASP A 346 -9.09 12.18 5.25
C ASP A 346 -8.76 11.86 3.78
N LEU A 347 -7.81 10.94 3.54
CA LEU A 347 -7.44 10.49 2.20
C LEU A 347 -8.64 9.84 1.50
N TYR A 348 -9.38 8.97 2.19
CA TYR A 348 -10.57 8.31 1.63
C TYR A 348 -11.69 9.30 1.35
N ALA A 349 -11.89 10.30 2.21
CA ALA A 349 -12.86 11.36 1.99
C ALA A 349 -12.53 12.18 0.72
N GLU A 350 -11.27 12.54 0.51
CA GLU A 350 -10.82 13.24 -0.69
C GLU A 350 -11.02 12.39 -1.97
N ILE A 351 -10.68 11.10 -1.92
CA ILE A 351 -10.88 10.17 -3.05
C ILE A 351 -12.37 10.05 -3.40
N ALA A 352 -13.23 9.91 -2.38
CA ALA A 352 -14.68 9.82 -2.58
C ALA A 352 -15.24 11.08 -3.25
N GLN A 353 -14.80 12.26 -2.81
CA GLN A 353 -15.21 13.53 -3.41
C GLN A 353 -14.78 13.62 -4.89
N ILE A 354 -13.54 13.27 -5.21
CA ILE A 354 -13.03 13.26 -6.59
C ILE A 354 -13.84 12.31 -7.48
N LYS A 355 -14.15 11.10 -6.98
CA LYS A 355 -14.98 10.14 -7.73
C LYS A 355 -16.38 10.69 -8.02
N GLU A 356 -17.01 11.32 -7.04
CA GLU A 356 -18.33 11.91 -7.22
C GLU A 356 -18.31 13.05 -8.27
N GLU A 357 -17.29 13.92 -8.21
CA GLU A 357 -17.11 14.97 -9.23
C GLU A 357 -16.91 14.40 -10.65
N LEU A 358 -16.15 13.30 -10.77
CA LEU A 358 -15.96 12.62 -12.06
C LEU A 358 -17.29 12.00 -12.58
N ARG A 359 -18.06 11.33 -11.70
CA ARG A 359 -19.38 10.78 -12.04
C ARG A 359 -20.35 11.87 -12.52
N GLN A 360 -20.36 13.02 -11.87
CA GLN A 360 -21.20 14.16 -12.28
C GLN A 360 -20.79 14.75 -13.64
N LYS A 361 -19.48 14.79 -13.95
CA LYS A 361 -18.98 15.25 -15.26
C LYS A 361 -19.29 14.27 -16.39
N MET A 362 -19.37 12.98 -16.12
CA MET A 362 -19.71 11.96 -17.12
C MET A 362 -21.24 11.90 -17.43
N LYS A 363 -22.09 12.44 -16.53
CA LYS A 363 -23.56 12.52 -16.73
C LYS A 363 -23.98 13.78 -17.49
N LYS A 364 -23.10 14.73 -17.71
CA LYS A 364 -23.30 15.95 -18.52
C LYS A 364 -22.75 15.78 -19.94
#